data_a8e6e900ffd6b9916f7e5eef75dedcb6
#
_entry.id   a8e6e900ffd6b9916f7e5eef75dedcb6
#
_cell.length_a   1.000
_cell.length_b   1.000
_cell.length_c   1.000
_cell.angle_alpha   90.00
_cell.angle_beta   90.00
_cell.angle_gamma   90.00
#
_symmetry.space_group_name_H-M   'P 1'
#
loop_
_entity.id
_entity.type
_entity.pdbx_description
1 polymer ?
#
loop_
_entity_poly.entity_id
_entity_poly.type
_entity_poly.pdbx_seq_one_letter_code
_entity_poly.pdbx_strand_id
1 'polypeptide(L)'
;LEVHYQFLENDDFSFGLTGGFRNYGYHYVDEPGKDTANMQRWKIAPDWDVKLTDDLRFNGWLSMYKFANDLNTTGYADTRVETETGLQYTFNETVALRVNYYLERGFNMDDSRNNGEFSTQEIRAYLPLTLGNHSVTPYTRIGLDRWSNWDWQDDIEREGHDFNRVGLFYGYDFQNGLSVSLEYAFEWQDHDEGDSDKFHYAGVGVNYSF
;
A
#
# COMPACT_ATOMS: atom_id res chain seq x y z
N LEU A 1 -16.82 -0.13 -6.10
CA LEU A 1 -17.21 -1.52 -5.88
C LEU A 1 -15.96 -2.39 -5.98
N GLU A 2 -15.71 -3.22 -4.97
CA GLU A 2 -14.68 -4.27 -5.01
C GLU A 2 -15.34 -5.58 -4.60
N VAL A 3 -14.98 -6.67 -5.27
CA VAL A 3 -15.46 -8.03 -5.00
C VAL A 3 -14.24 -8.92 -4.90
N HIS A 4 -14.12 -9.60 -3.77
CA HIS A 4 -13.11 -10.62 -3.54
C HIS A 4 -13.74 -12.00 -3.65
N TYR A 5 -13.03 -12.93 -4.27
CA TYR A 5 -13.43 -14.33 -4.37
C TYR A 5 -12.26 -15.25 -4.01
N GLN A 6 -12.48 -16.12 -3.02
CA GLN A 6 -11.52 -17.13 -2.59
C GLN A 6 -11.70 -18.39 -3.44
N PHE A 7 -10.73 -18.71 -4.29
CA PHE A 7 -10.78 -19.85 -5.19
C PHE A 7 -10.40 -21.16 -4.51
N LEU A 8 -9.37 -21.08 -3.67
CA LEU A 8 -8.82 -22.22 -2.95
C LEU A 8 -8.54 -21.80 -1.51
N GLU A 9 -8.89 -22.64 -0.58
CA GLU A 9 -8.61 -22.45 0.84
C GLU A 9 -8.51 -23.82 1.52
N ASN A 10 -7.32 -24.11 2.04
CA ASN A 10 -7.05 -25.24 2.91
C ASN A 10 -5.89 -24.87 3.86
N ASP A 11 -5.49 -25.79 4.74
CA ASP A 11 -4.48 -25.54 5.77
C ASP A 11 -3.10 -25.17 5.19
N ASP A 12 -2.78 -25.65 3.98
CA ASP A 12 -1.46 -25.49 3.37
C ASP A 12 -1.41 -24.36 2.33
N PHE A 13 -2.56 -24.03 1.73
CA PHE A 13 -2.60 -23.07 0.63
C PHE A 13 -3.93 -22.31 0.57
N SER A 14 -3.85 -21.01 0.35
CA SER A 14 -5.01 -20.20 -0.05
C SER A 14 -4.67 -19.34 -1.26
N PHE A 15 -5.68 -19.11 -2.12
CA PHE A 15 -5.57 -18.25 -3.28
C PHE A 15 -6.89 -17.52 -3.51
N GLY A 16 -6.81 -16.19 -3.56
CA GLY A 16 -7.93 -15.30 -3.81
C GLY A 16 -7.70 -14.37 -4.98
N LEU A 17 -8.78 -13.73 -5.43
CA LEU A 17 -8.76 -12.72 -6.46
C LEU A 17 -9.76 -11.61 -6.13
N THR A 18 -9.28 -10.39 -6.11
CA THR A 18 -10.14 -9.19 -6.02
C THR A 18 -10.28 -8.54 -7.39
N GLY A 19 -11.52 -8.32 -7.84
CA GLY A 19 -11.86 -7.45 -8.95
C GLY A 19 -12.45 -6.14 -8.43
N GLY A 20 -12.08 -5.00 -9.00
CA GLY A 20 -12.56 -3.72 -8.50
C GLY A 20 -12.79 -2.67 -9.57
N PHE A 21 -13.76 -1.81 -9.31
CA PHE A 21 -14.02 -0.59 -10.08
C PHE A 21 -14.31 0.56 -9.13
N ARG A 22 -13.71 1.71 -9.38
CA ARG A 22 -13.96 2.93 -8.63
C ARG A 22 -14.03 4.12 -9.58
N ASN A 23 -15.00 5.00 -9.33
CA ASN A 23 -15.11 6.29 -10.00
C ASN A 23 -14.79 7.40 -8.99
N TYR A 24 -13.91 8.30 -9.37
CA TYR A 24 -13.54 9.47 -8.58
C TYR A 24 -14.02 10.72 -9.33
N GLY A 25 -14.75 11.57 -8.64
CA GLY A 25 -15.05 12.92 -9.11
C GLY A 25 -14.14 13.91 -8.39
N TYR A 26 -13.42 14.72 -9.13
CA TYR A 26 -12.63 15.83 -8.56
C TYR A 26 -13.34 17.15 -8.85
N HIS A 27 -13.57 17.93 -7.80
CA HIS A 27 -14.04 19.30 -7.89
C HIS A 27 -12.87 20.22 -7.60
N TYR A 28 -12.46 21.02 -8.55
CA TYR A 28 -11.49 22.08 -8.33
C TYR A 28 -12.22 23.31 -7.78
N VAL A 29 -12.21 23.47 -6.44
CA VAL A 29 -12.95 24.53 -5.73
C VAL A 29 -12.32 25.90 -5.94
N ASP A 30 -11.01 25.95 -6.20
CA ASP A 30 -10.23 27.18 -6.22
C ASP A 30 -9.94 27.73 -7.63
N GLU A 31 -10.39 27.08 -8.68
CA GLU A 31 -10.19 27.54 -10.06
C GLU A 31 -11.53 27.67 -10.81
N PRO A 32 -12.15 28.85 -10.79
CA PRO A 32 -13.38 29.10 -11.55
C PRO A 32 -13.13 28.88 -13.05
N GLY A 33 -13.84 27.91 -13.64
CA GLY A 33 -13.75 27.58 -15.06
C GLY A 33 -13.00 26.30 -15.40
N LYS A 34 -12.43 25.60 -14.42
CA LYS A 34 -12.00 24.20 -14.61
C LYS A 34 -13.19 23.26 -14.39
N ASP A 35 -13.44 22.44 -15.39
CA ASP A 35 -14.46 21.40 -15.34
C ASP A 35 -14.13 20.33 -14.30
N THR A 36 -15.16 19.66 -13.78
CA THR A 36 -15.01 18.48 -12.93
C THR A 36 -14.29 17.38 -13.71
N ALA A 37 -13.19 16.91 -13.17
CA ALA A 37 -12.48 15.78 -13.74
C ALA A 37 -13.00 14.46 -13.15
N ASN A 38 -13.25 13.48 -14.00
CA ASN A 38 -13.60 12.14 -13.60
C ASN A 38 -12.42 11.20 -13.86
N MET A 39 -12.06 10.42 -12.86
CA MET A 39 -11.09 9.35 -13.00
C MET A 39 -11.75 8.02 -12.68
N GLN A 40 -11.63 7.06 -13.56
CA GLN A 40 -12.08 5.70 -13.37
C GLN A 40 -10.86 4.81 -13.08
N ARG A 41 -10.95 3.95 -12.09
CA ARG A 41 -9.93 2.99 -11.74
C ARG A 41 -10.50 1.58 -11.80
N TRP A 42 -9.87 0.74 -12.60
CA TRP A 42 -10.08 -0.69 -12.64
C TRP A 42 -8.99 -1.36 -11.84
N LYS A 43 -9.32 -2.42 -11.10
CA LYS A 43 -8.39 -3.20 -10.28
C LYS A 43 -8.58 -4.67 -10.53
N ILE A 44 -7.46 -5.39 -10.63
CA ILE A 44 -7.40 -6.84 -10.46
C ILE A 44 -6.28 -7.14 -9.47
N ALA A 45 -6.56 -7.98 -8.47
CA ALA A 45 -5.59 -8.25 -7.42
C ALA A 45 -5.70 -9.70 -6.92
N PRO A 46 -4.81 -10.60 -7.40
CA PRO A 46 -4.59 -11.89 -6.78
C PRO A 46 -3.92 -11.74 -5.40
N ASP A 47 -4.24 -12.65 -4.50
CA ASP A 47 -3.59 -12.85 -3.21
C ASP A 47 -3.35 -14.32 -2.94
N TRP A 48 -2.35 -14.62 -2.12
CA TRP A 48 -1.95 -15.98 -1.81
C TRP A 48 -1.35 -16.09 -0.40
N ASP A 49 -1.50 -17.29 0.16
CA ASP A 49 -0.82 -17.72 1.36
C ASP A 49 -0.45 -19.20 1.22
N VAL A 50 0.83 -19.50 1.37
CA VAL A 50 1.41 -20.85 1.16
C VAL A 50 2.16 -21.27 2.41
N LYS A 51 1.79 -22.40 3.00
CA LYS A 51 2.51 -23.03 4.08
C LYS A 51 3.76 -23.74 3.53
N LEU A 52 4.94 -23.28 3.95
CA LEU A 52 6.21 -23.91 3.60
C LEU A 52 6.63 -24.95 4.63
N THR A 53 6.41 -24.65 5.92
CA THR A 53 6.55 -25.55 7.06
C THR A 53 5.47 -25.23 8.08
N ASP A 54 5.43 -25.95 9.22
CA ASP A 54 4.43 -25.67 10.26
C ASP A 54 4.56 -24.25 10.83
N ASP A 55 5.77 -23.70 10.83
CA ASP A 55 6.06 -22.36 11.39
C ASP A 55 6.33 -21.29 10.33
N LEU A 56 6.50 -21.66 9.05
CA LEU A 56 6.88 -20.73 7.98
C LEU A 56 5.85 -20.70 6.87
N ARG A 57 5.38 -19.50 6.55
CA ARG A 57 4.46 -19.23 5.44
C ARG A 57 5.06 -18.21 4.48
N PHE A 58 4.74 -18.37 3.20
CA PHE A 58 4.98 -17.39 2.15
C PHE A 58 3.64 -16.79 1.73
N ASN A 59 3.47 -15.50 1.89
CA ASN A 59 2.22 -14.82 1.56
C ASN A 59 2.44 -13.52 0.80
N GLY A 60 1.38 -13.05 0.20
CA GLY A 60 1.42 -11.78 -0.49
C GLY A 60 0.18 -11.51 -1.33
N TRP A 61 0.24 -10.37 -1.98
CA TRP A 61 -0.75 -9.93 -2.96
C TRP A 61 -0.07 -9.11 -4.05
N LEU A 62 -0.72 -9.06 -5.21
CA LEU A 62 -0.35 -8.22 -6.34
C LEU A 62 -1.60 -7.49 -6.81
N SER A 63 -1.57 -6.17 -6.89
CA SER A 63 -2.65 -5.36 -7.45
C SER A 63 -2.19 -4.69 -8.73
N MET A 64 -2.99 -4.81 -9.77
CA MET A 64 -2.82 -4.10 -11.02
C MET A 64 -4.00 -3.14 -11.21
N TYR A 65 -3.69 -1.89 -11.47
CA TYR A 65 -4.66 -0.83 -11.69
C TYR A 65 -4.52 -0.26 -13.09
N LYS A 66 -5.65 0.00 -13.73
CA LYS A 66 -5.74 0.83 -14.94
C LYS A 66 -6.59 2.04 -14.63
N PHE A 67 -6.06 3.20 -14.95
CA PHE A 67 -6.75 4.47 -14.80
C PHE A 67 -7.18 4.98 -16.17
N ALA A 68 -8.46 5.31 -16.30
CA ALA A 68 -8.98 6.10 -17.41
C ALA A 68 -9.44 7.42 -16.83
N ASN A 69 -8.89 8.53 -17.30
CA ASN A 69 -9.25 9.85 -16.83
C ASN A 69 -9.50 10.82 -17.98
N ASP A 70 -10.36 11.78 -17.72
CA ASP A 70 -10.59 12.90 -18.63
C ASP A 70 -9.45 13.94 -18.54
N LEU A 71 -8.54 13.75 -17.57
CA LEU A 71 -7.39 14.60 -17.28
C LEU A 71 -6.19 14.23 -18.16
N ASN A 72 -6.37 14.17 -19.46
CA ASN A 72 -5.30 13.86 -20.42
C ASN A 72 -4.06 14.77 -20.33
N THR A 73 -4.05 15.70 -19.40
CA THR A 73 -3.02 16.71 -19.22
C THR A 73 -2.38 16.67 -17.83
N THR A 74 -2.84 15.84 -16.91
CA THR A 74 -2.28 15.80 -15.57
C THR A 74 -1.39 14.59 -15.40
N GLY A 75 -0.21 14.82 -14.86
CA GLY A 75 0.88 13.92 -14.64
C GLY A 75 0.61 12.70 -13.76
N TYR A 76 -0.44 11.93 -14.05
CA TYR A 76 -0.70 10.66 -13.40
C TYR A 76 -0.44 9.50 -14.35
N ALA A 77 0.33 8.53 -13.90
CA ALA A 77 0.50 7.27 -14.60
C ALA A 77 -0.86 6.60 -14.87
N ASP A 78 -1.04 6.09 -16.07
CA ASP A 78 -2.28 5.45 -16.49
C ASP A 78 -2.39 4.00 -16.00
N THR A 79 -1.29 3.43 -15.57
CA THR A 79 -1.18 2.06 -15.06
C THR A 79 -0.37 2.05 -13.77
N ARG A 80 -0.79 1.25 -12.81
CA ARG A 80 -0.09 1.06 -11.54
C ARG A 80 -0.04 -0.42 -11.19
N VAL A 81 1.11 -0.86 -10.74
CA VAL A 81 1.31 -2.16 -10.11
C VAL A 81 1.74 -1.94 -8.68
N GLU A 82 1.15 -2.68 -7.77
CA GLU A 82 1.45 -2.63 -6.35
C GLU A 82 1.48 -4.05 -5.80
N THR A 83 2.50 -4.40 -5.05
CA THR A 83 2.62 -5.74 -4.45
C THR A 83 3.31 -5.67 -3.09
N GLU A 84 2.89 -6.52 -2.20
CA GLU A 84 3.62 -6.84 -0.98
C GLU A 84 3.66 -8.34 -0.82
N THR A 85 4.85 -8.91 -0.76
CA THR A 85 5.05 -10.36 -0.66
C THR A 85 6.24 -10.68 0.23
N GLY A 86 6.18 -11.77 0.97
CA GLY A 86 7.27 -12.14 1.86
C GLY A 86 7.02 -13.39 2.68
N LEU A 87 7.81 -13.51 3.72
CA LEU A 87 7.81 -14.64 4.63
C LEU A 87 7.27 -14.24 6.00
N GLN A 88 6.48 -15.11 6.59
CA GLN A 88 6.05 -15.02 7.97
C GLN A 88 6.52 -16.26 8.72
N TYR A 89 7.28 -16.06 9.80
CA TYR A 89 7.71 -17.11 10.72
C TYR A 89 6.97 -16.94 12.06
N THR A 90 6.33 -18.00 12.52
CA THR A 90 5.59 -18.05 13.78
C THR A 90 6.44 -18.75 14.84
N PHE A 91 6.91 -18.01 15.83
CA PHE A 91 7.73 -18.54 16.93
C PHE A 91 6.89 -19.35 17.94
N ASN A 92 5.67 -18.89 18.19
CA ASN A 92 4.68 -19.48 19.07
C ASN A 92 3.31 -18.79 18.87
N GLU A 93 2.31 -19.17 19.65
CA GLU A 93 0.94 -18.62 19.57
C GLU A 93 0.85 -17.11 19.80
N THR A 94 1.88 -16.49 20.38
CA THR A 94 1.91 -15.08 20.74
C THR A 94 2.74 -14.22 19.79
N VAL A 95 3.81 -14.78 19.21
CA VAL A 95 4.86 -14.02 18.51
C VAL A 95 5.07 -14.55 17.10
N ALA A 96 5.01 -13.67 16.13
CA ALA A 96 5.45 -13.95 14.76
C ALA A 96 6.37 -12.82 14.26
N LEU A 97 7.14 -13.12 13.22
CA LEU A 97 7.92 -12.14 12.45
C LEU A 97 7.50 -12.23 10.99
N ARG A 98 7.19 -11.11 10.38
CA ARG A 98 6.94 -11.01 8.94
C ARG A 98 7.94 -10.06 8.32
N VAL A 99 8.55 -10.50 7.22
CA VAL A 99 9.47 -9.68 6.41
C VAL A 99 9.00 -9.74 4.96
N ASN A 100 8.63 -8.60 4.42
CA ASN A 100 8.04 -8.45 3.09
C ASN A 100 8.89 -7.52 2.23
N TYR A 101 8.90 -7.79 0.94
CA TYR A 101 9.25 -6.84 -0.09
C TYR A 101 7.98 -6.16 -0.60
N TYR A 102 8.02 -4.85 -0.67
CA TYR A 102 6.96 -4.01 -1.23
C TYR A 102 7.47 -3.29 -2.48
N LEU A 103 6.67 -3.31 -3.51
CA LEU A 103 6.86 -2.55 -4.74
C LEU A 103 5.57 -1.84 -5.10
N GLU A 104 5.66 -0.56 -5.39
CA GLU A 104 4.63 0.21 -6.04
C GLU A 104 5.25 0.94 -7.24
N ARG A 105 4.67 0.77 -8.43
CA ARG A 105 5.14 1.41 -9.65
C ARG A 105 3.98 1.92 -10.47
N GLY A 106 4.01 3.21 -10.80
CA GLY A 106 3.18 3.85 -11.80
C GLY A 106 3.95 4.02 -13.11
N PHE A 107 3.32 3.72 -14.23
CA PHE A 107 3.90 3.89 -15.56
C PHE A 107 2.81 4.16 -16.60
N ASN A 108 3.20 4.76 -17.72
CA ASN A 108 2.32 4.98 -18.84
C ASN A 108 2.50 3.87 -19.89
N MET A 109 1.39 3.35 -20.42
CA MET A 109 1.44 2.38 -21.52
C MET A 109 1.62 3.05 -22.89
N ASP A 110 1.39 4.37 -22.94
CA ASP A 110 1.61 5.18 -24.14
C ASP A 110 2.91 5.96 -23.97
N ASP A 111 3.93 5.62 -24.73
CA ASP A 111 5.27 6.24 -24.69
C ASP A 111 5.25 7.76 -25.01
N SER A 112 4.15 8.29 -25.50
CA SER A 112 3.98 9.74 -25.69
C SER A 112 3.75 10.51 -24.38
N ARG A 113 3.58 9.80 -23.24
CA ARG A 113 3.31 10.36 -21.92
C ARG A 113 4.40 9.97 -20.96
N ASN A 114 5.31 10.87 -20.67
CA ASN A 114 6.43 10.61 -19.76
C ASN A 114 6.20 11.09 -18.33
N ASN A 115 5.08 11.77 -18.07
CA ASN A 115 4.84 12.45 -16.80
C ASN A 115 4.02 11.58 -15.85
N GLY A 116 4.31 11.68 -14.55
CA GLY A 116 3.60 11.02 -13.46
C GLY A 116 4.01 9.58 -13.21
N GLU A 117 5.12 9.12 -13.78
CA GLU A 117 5.68 7.82 -13.44
C GLU A 117 6.40 7.87 -12.09
N PHE A 118 6.34 6.77 -11.36
CA PHE A 118 7.00 6.65 -10.08
C PHE A 118 7.35 5.21 -9.74
N SER A 119 8.27 5.02 -8.82
CA SER A 119 8.58 3.74 -8.21
C SER A 119 8.81 3.92 -6.72
N THR A 120 8.33 2.98 -5.93
CA THR A 120 8.64 2.86 -4.50
C THR A 120 8.95 1.41 -4.21
N GLN A 121 10.12 1.13 -3.65
CA GLN A 121 10.56 -0.19 -3.27
C GLN A 121 11.00 -0.16 -1.80
N GLU A 122 10.51 -1.09 -1.01
CA GLU A 122 10.77 -1.13 0.44
C GLU A 122 10.96 -2.58 0.92
N ILE A 123 11.74 -2.73 1.97
CA ILE A 123 11.66 -3.88 2.87
C ILE A 123 10.79 -3.46 4.05
N ARG A 124 9.78 -4.25 4.35
CA ARG A 124 8.86 -4.06 5.47
C ARG A 124 9.01 -5.21 6.44
N ALA A 125 9.28 -4.90 7.70
CA ALA A 125 9.34 -5.90 8.76
C ALA A 125 8.30 -5.58 9.83
N TYR A 126 7.58 -6.61 10.27
CA TYR A 126 6.53 -6.53 11.28
C TYR A 126 6.77 -7.60 12.34
N LEU A 127 6.55 -7.26 13.60
CA LEU A 127 6.59 -8.20 14.72
C LEU A 127 5.22 -8.28 15.40
N PRO A 128 4.25 -9.03 14.87
CA PRO A 128 2.94 -9.19 15.49
C PRO A 128 3.06 -9.92 16.84
N LEU A 129 2.50 -9.31 17.87
CA LEU A 129 2.38 -9.85 19.22
C LEU A 129 0.89 -9.91 19.58
N THR A 130 0.40 -11.11 19.98
CA THR A 130 -0.99 -11.32 20.41
C THR A 130 -1.03 -11.61 21.91
N LEU A 131 -1.67 -10.77 22.69
CA LEU A 131 -1.73 -10.81 24.15
C LEU A 131 -3.20 -10.80 24.61
N GLY A 132 -3.86 -11.94 24.52
CA GLY A 132 -5.32 -12.05 24.77
C GLY A 132 -6.08 -11.21 23.74
N ASN A 133 -6.84 -10.22 24.21
CA ASN A 133 -7.63 -9.32 23.35
C ASN A 133 -6.80 -8.18 22.74
N HIS A 134 -5.53 -8.08 23.09
CA HIS A 134 -4.63 -7.04 22.59
C HIS A 134 -3.77 -7.57 21.46
N SER A 135 -3.56 -6.78 20.44
CA SER A 135 -2.54 -6.96 19.42
C SER A 135 -1.59 -5.77 19.42
N VAL A 136 -0.29 -6.06 19.34
CA VAL A 136 0.77 -5.04 19.28
C VAL A 136 1.71 -5.42 18.16
N THR A 137 1.88 -4.57 17.17
CA THR A 137 2.74 -4.85 16.01
C THR A 137 3.70 -3.71 15.77
N PRO A 138 4.89 -3.72 16.40
CA PRO A 138 5.99 -2.87 15.95
C PRO A 138 6.32 -3.19 14.49
N TYR A 139 6.66 -2.15 13.74
CA TYR A 139 7.06 -2.32 12.35
C TYR A 139 8.14 -1.33 11.92
N THR A 140 8.84 -1.69 10.87
CA THR A 140 9.73 -0.78 10.15
C THR A 140 9.55 -0.94 8.65
N ARG A 141 9.77 0.16 7.92
CA ARG A 141 9.87 0.20 6.46
C ARG A 141 11.20 0.85 6.11
N ILE A 142 11.96 0.20 5.27
CA ILE A 142 13.28 0.65 4.79
C ILE A 142 13.15 0.83 3.29
N GLY A 143 13.29 2.06 2.82
CA GLY A 143 13.30 2.40 1.41
C GLY A 143 14.55 1.84 0.73
N LEU A 144 14.34 1.21 -0.42
CA LEU A 144 15.41 0.69 -1.27
C LEU A 144 15.61 1.57 -2.50
N ASP A 145 14.52 2.07 -3.05
CA ASP A 145 14.49 2.95 -4.22
C ASP A 145 13.15 3.67 -4.25
N ARG A 146 13.17 4.98 -4.30
CA ARG A 146 11.97 5.79 -4.46
C ARG A 146 12.27 6.95 -5.37
N TRP A 147 11.46 7.09 -6.41
CA TRP A 147 11.56 8.19 -7.35
C TRP A 147 10.20 8.50 -7.98
N SER A 148 10.06 9.74 -8.46
CA SER A 148 8.94 10.18 -9.28
C SER A 148 9.43 11.13 -10.36
N ASN A 149 8.72 11.19 -11.48
CA ASN A 149 8.94 12.16 -12.54
C ASN A 149 7.72 13.09 -12.65
N TRP A 150 7.35 13.69 -11.55
CA TRP A 150 6.28 14.68 -11.53
C TRP A 150 6.83 16.03 -11.90
N ASP A 151 6.49 16.54 -13.06
CA ASP A 151 6.66 17.94 -13.35
C ASP A 151 5.39 18.56 -13.94
N TRP A 152 5.10 19.73 -13.44
CA TRP A 152 4.01 20.58 -13.92
C TRP A 152 4.44 21.52 -15.07
N GLN A 153 5.74 21.55 -15.40
CA GLN A 153 6.37 22.47 -16.32
C GLN A 153 7.41 21.78 -17.20
N ASP A 154 7.03 21.05 -18.20
CA ASP A 154 7.82 20.59 -19.36
C ASP A 154 9.26 20.02 -19.16
N ASP A 155 9.89 20.19 -18.00
CA ASP A 155 11.19 19.62 -17.62
C ASP A 155 10.99 18.47 -16.63
N ILE A 156 10.97 17.25 -17.15
CA ILE A 156 10.75 16.04 -16.36
C ILE A 156 12.07 15.63 -15.73
N GLU A 157 12.34 16.10 -14.53
CA GLU A 157 13.44 15.58 -13.71
C GLU A 157 12.97 14.42 -12.83
N ARG A 158 13.80 13.40 -12.75
CA ARG A 158 13.58 12.27 -11.84
C ARG A 158 14.06 12.69 -10.46
N GLU A 159 13.11 12.87 -9.55
CA GLU A 159 13.41 13.10 -8.14
C GLU A 159 13.46 11.77 -7.38
N GLY A 160 14.56 11.53 -6.69
CA GLY A 160 14.75 10.40 -5.78
C GLY A 160 14.81 10.88 -4.32
N HIS A 161 14.47 9.98 -3.40
CA HIS A 161 14.69 10.18 -1.98
C HIS A 161 14.70 8.85 -1.23
N ASP A 162 15.50 8.79 -0.18
CA ASP A 162 15.44 7.72 0.79
C ASP A 162 14.22 7.90 1.70
N PHE A 163 13.62 6.76 2.04
CA PHE A 163 12.42 6.75 2.85
C PHE A 163 12.53 5.66 3.91
N ASN A 164 12.39 6.06 5.16
CA ASN A 164 12.40 5.10 6.25
C ASN A 164 11.28 5.43 7.23
N ARG A 165 10.64 4.40 7.78
CA ARG A 165 9.56 4.55 8.76
C ARG A 165 9.71 3.51 9.86
N VAL A 166 9.45 3.95 11.08
CA VAL A 166 9.23 3.06 12.23
C VAL A 166 7.88 3.37 12.86
N GLY A 167 7.18 2.36 13.29
CA GLY A 167 5.85 2.56 13.84
C GLY A 167 5.35 1.39 14.69
N LEU A 168 4.17 1.59 15.21
CA LEU A 168 3.48 0.65 16.07
C LEU A 168 1.99 0.64 15.70
N PHE A 169 1.44 -0.53 15.43
CA PHE A 169 0.00 -0.78 15.47
C PHE A 169 -0.36 -1.35 16.84
N TYR A 170 -1.45 -0.87 17.41
CA TYR A 170 -2.08 -1.44 18.57
C TYR A 170 -3.55 -1.73 18.25
N GLY A 171 -4.02 -2.91 18.60
CA GLY A 171 -5.41 -3.31 18.44
C GLY A 171 -6.01 -3.84 19.74
N TYR A 172 -7.31 -3.65 19.90
CA TYR A 172 -8.09 -4.25 20.98
C TYR A 172 -9.40 -4.79 20.44
N ASP A 173 -9.66 -6.08 20.73
CA ASP A 173 -10.89 -6.77 20.37
C ASP A 173 -11.80 -6.87 21.60
N PHE A 174 -13.00 -6.30 21.51
CA PHE A 174 -14.01 -6.32 22.59
C PHE A 174 -14.80 -7.63 22.65
N GLN A 175 -14.55 -8.61 21.76
CA GLN A 175 -15.24 -9.91 21.69
C GLN A 175 -16.74 -9.84 21.40
N ASN A 176 -17.29 -8.70 21.10
CA ASN A 176 -18.69 -8.45 20.74
C ASN A 176 -18.86 -8.01 19.28
N GLY A 177 -17.86 -8.31 18.44
CA GLY A 177 -17.78 -7.86 17.05
C GLY A 177 -17.17 -6.47 16.88
N LEU A 178 -16.91 -5.71 17.96
CA LEU A 178 -16.24 -4.42 17.92
C LEU A 178 -14.73 -4.59 18.12
N SER A 179 -13.95 -3.93 17.29
CA SER A 179 -12.51 -3.77 17.50
C SER A 179 -12.06 -2.33 17.24
N VAL A 180 -11.01 -1.92 17.92
CA VAL A 180 -10.37 -0.61 17.76
C VAL A 180 -8.91 -0.82 17.44
N SER A 181 -8.39 -0.02 16.51
CA SER A 181 -6.97 0.00 16.18
C SER A 181 -6.42 1.41 16.26
N LEU A 182 -5.17 1.51 16.69
CA LEU A 182 -4.39 2.74 16.72
C LEU A 182 -3.09 2.49 15.94
N GLU A 183 -2.65 3.49 15.21
CA GLU A 183 -1.32 3.51 14.60
C GLU A 183 -0.60 4.78 15.03
N TYR A 184 0.67 4.64 15.34
CA TYR A 184 1.60 5.76 15.42
C TYR A 184 2.88 5.40 14.68
N ALA A 185 3.38 6.34 13.87
CA ALA A 185 4.62 6.15 13.14
C ALA A 185 5.42 7.45 13.02
N PHE A 186 6.71 7.29 12.95
CA PHE A 186 7.68 8.31 12.59
C PHE A 186 8.36 7.93 11.28
N GLU A 187 8.39 8.88 10.35
CA GLU A 187 9.00 8.74 9.02
C GLU A 187 10.03 9.83 8.82
N TRP A 188 11.13 9.49 8.18
CA TRP A 188 12.12 10.44 7.68
C TRP A 188 12.43 10.13 6.22
N GLN A 189 12.59 11.20 5.46
CA GLN A 189 12.90 11.19 4.04
C GLN A 189 14.14 12.04 3.82
N ASP A 190 15.15 11.47 3.20
CA ASP A 190 16.36 12.17 2.82
C ASP A 190 16.33 12.34 1.29
N HIS A 191 16.18 13.56 0.83
CA HIS A 191 16.10 13.88 -0.60
C HIS A 191 17.50 13.93 -1.21
N ASP A 192 17.62 13.54 -2.47
CA ASP A 192 18.89 13.61 -3.21
C ASP A 192 19.38 15.04 -3.33
N GLU A 193 18.44 16.00 -3.44
CA GLU A 193 18.70 17.42 -3.42
C GLU A 193 17.77 18.11 -2.41
N GLY A 194 18.34 18.84 -1.45
CA GLY A 194 17.59 19.61 -0.47
C GLY A 194 17.68 19.12 0.98
N ASP A 195 16.71 19.51 1.79
CA ASP A 195 16.65 19.20 3.21
C ASP A 195 15.87 17.90 3.45
N SER A 196 16.19 17.20 4.56
CA SER A 196 15.45 16.02 5.01
C SER A 196 14.09 16.39 5.59
N ASP A 197 13.05 15.61 5.25
CA ASP A 197 11.72 15.75 5.80
C ASP A 197 11.46 14.74 6.93
N LYS A 198 10.65 15.14 7.90
CA LYS A 198 10.23 14.30 9.03
C LYS A 198 8.74 14.41 9.26
N PHE A 199 8.08 13.25 9.36
CA PHE A 199 6.64 13.18 9.51
C PHE A 199 6.25 12.32 10.72
N HIS A 200 5.16 12.71 11.37
CA HIS A 200 4.49 11.92 12.38
C HIS A 200 3.11 11.54 11.87
N TYR A 201 2.80 10.26 11.95
CA TYR A 201 1.50 9.73 11.59
C TYR A 201 0.80 9.19 12.82
N ALA A 202 -0.49 9.51 12.95
CA ALA A 202 -1.37 8.92 13.94
C ALA A 202 -2.67 8.51 13.25
N GLY A 203 -3.10 7.28 13.44
CA GLY A 203 -4.31 6.72 12.88
C GLY A 203 -5.18 6.06 13.94
N VAL A 204 -6.49 6.14 13.75
CA VAL A 204 -7.50 5.45 14.59
C VAL A 204 -8.44 4.72 13.64
N GLY A 205 -8.65 3.43 13.89
CA GLY A 205 -9.61 2.61 13.17
C GLY A 205 -10.63 2.01 14.13
N VAL A 206 -11.87 1.89 13.68
CA VAL A 206 -12.93 1.16 14.39
C VAL A 206 -13.57 0.21 13.37
N ASN A 207 -13.67 -1.05 13.74
CA ASN A 207 -14.34 -2.07 12.93
C ASN A 207 -15.43 -2.75 13.74
N TYR A 208 -16.54 -3.05 13.08
CA TYR A 208 -17.64 -3.79 13.68
C TYR A 208 -18.12 -4.89 12.72
N SER A 209 -18.14 -6.12 13.23
CA SER A 209 -18.65 -7.31 12.52
C SER A 209 -19.96 -7.76 13.14
N PHE A 210 -21.02 -7.97 12.36
CA PHE A 210 -22.34 -8.45 12.78
C PHE A 210 -22.66 -9.83 12.23
#